data_aa9c0de7a964bfd4ccb1cd2aa48fe92b
#
_entry.id   aa9c0de7a964bfd4ccb1cd2aa48fe92b
#
_cell.length_a   1.000
_cell.length_b   1.000
_cell.length_c   1.000
_cell.angle_alpha   90.00
_cell.angle_beta   90.00
_cell.angle_gamma   90.00
#
_symmetry.space_group_name_H-M   'P 1'
#
loop_
_entity.id
_entity.type
_entity.pdbx_description
1 polymer ?
#
loop_
_entity_poly.entity_id
_entity_poly.type
_entity_poly.pdbx_seq_one_letter_code
_entity_poly.pdbx_strand_id
1 'polypeptide(L)'
;DISLSYMDQFRHTANKKEDVQNIKADFLIRHIDRSFENLNSYSWLEDFPFELFLEYVLPYRFANEQLDLWIDSLHISPDGLQELAQKDNIKYSPTGATLNLRFSEPTVNLRPDFIQKLFHQNIYSDCHHISLRENFNSRALCSPSTIDFILHYANRNGYHYWNKIVSPEFKNSEVRGAFERKTAKVYRKTYSNHSSIKPGTTEYIPEFFKDPFHLDVSSEYLYTTDVSIHIPQKLENSPHYAYLCVFNNLTWNPIAIGEITSSTAKFRDMGKNLVYFPAYYRRKKLTPINYPFIFNSRGEIKHLVP
;
A
#
# COMPACT_ATOMS: atom_id res chain seq x y z
N ASP A 1 12.69 -21.26 3.22
CA ASP A 1 11.53 -22.19 3.23
C ASP A 1 10.53 -21.94 4.34
N ILE A 2 10.93 -21.32 5.46
CA ILE A 2 10.00 -21.00 6.58
C ILE A 2 9.04 -19.86 6.22
N SER A 3 9.44 -18.89 5.41
CA SER A 3 8.60 -17.72 5.04
C SER A 3 7.46 -18.08 4.08
N LEU A 4 7.65 -19.02 3.17
CA LEU A 4 6.61 -19.47 2.24
C LEU A 4 5.53 -20.29 2.93
N SER A 5 5.91 -21.16 3.89
CA SER A 5 4.95 -21.94 4.68
C SER A 5 4.10 -21.06 5.60
N TYR A 6 4.68 -19.97 6.11
CA TYR A 6 3.96 -19.00 6.95
C TYR A 6 2.92 -18.21 6.14
N MET A 7 3.28 -17.75 4.95
CA MET A 7 2.35 -17.04 4.06
C MET A 7 1.23 -17.95 3.54
N ASP A 8 1.50 -19.22 3.26
CA ASP A 8 0.50 -20.18 2.81
C ASP A 8 -0.46 -20.61 3.94
N GLN A 9 0.00 -20.74 5.18
CA GLN A 9 -0.88 -21.00 6.33
C GLN A 9 -1.90 -19.87 6.53
N PHE A 10 -1.52 -18.62 6.36
CA PHE A 10 -2.47 -17.49 6.44
C PHE A 10 -3.42 -17.41 5.24
N ARG A 11 -3.04 -17.90 4.06
CA ARG A 11 -3.92 -17.93 2.89
C ARG A 11 -5.02 -19.00 2.96
N HIS A 12 -4.79 -20.10 3.64
CA HIS A 12 -5.72 -21.24 3.65
C HIS A 12 -6.69 -21.28 4.81
N THR A 13 -6.48 -20.52 5.88
CA THR A 13 -7.33 -20.56 7.08
C THR A 13 -8.23 -19.34 7.28
N ALA A 14 -8.08 -18.29 6.50
CA ALA A 14 -8.97 -17.15 6.55
C ALA A 14 -10.26 -17.45 5.77
N ASN A 15 -11.32 -17.83 6.46
CA ASN A 15 -12.68 -17.61 5.96
C ASN A 15 -12.80 -16.11 5.67
N LYS A 16 -12.71 -15.72 4.40
CA LYS A 16 -12.96 -14.34 3.97
C LYS A 16 -14.38 -13.99 4.35
N LYS A 17 -14.57 -13.30 5.45
CA LYS A 17 -15.83 -12.68 5.81
C LYS A 17 -15.78 -11.26 5.26
N GLU A 18 -16.70 -10.96 4.36
CA GLU A 18 -16.85 -9.60 3.85
C GLU A 18 -17.44 -8.71 4.95
N ASP A 19 -16.88 -7.53 5.15
CA ASP A 19 -17.33 -6.60 6.19
C ASP A 19 -18.80 -6.24 6.02
N VAL A 20 -19.26 -6.06 4.79
CA VAL A 20 -20.67 -5.77 4.47
C VAL A 20 -21.66 -6.78 5.04
N GLN A 21 -21.22 -8.03 5.27
CA GLN A 21 -22.05 -9.10 5.84
C GLN A 21 -21.92 -9.23 7.35
N ASN A 22 -20.85 -8.67 7.95
CA ASN A 22 -20.49 -8.95 9.35
C ASN A 22 -20.41 -7.69 10.22
N ILE A 23 -20.23 -6.51 9.63
CA ILE A 23 -20.12 -5.26 10.37
C ILE A 23 -21.51 -4.85 10.89
N LYS A 24 -21.56 -4.45 12.17
CA LYS A 24 -22.78 -3.96 12.78
C LYS A 24 -22.88 -2.43 12.65
N ALA A 25 -24.09 -1.93 12.51
CA ALA A 25 -24.34 -0.48 12.42
C ALA A 25 -23.77 0.27 13.63
N ASP A 26 -23.97 -0.26 14.85
CA ASP A 26 -23.45 0.35 16.08
C ASP A 26 -21.93 0.50 16.08
N PHE A 27 -21.20 -0.46 15.47
CA PHE A 27 -19.75 -0.37 15.29
C PHE A 27 -19.38 0.81 14.40
N LEU A 28 -20.04 0.95 13.24
CA LEU A 28 -19.79 2.04 12.29
C LEU A 28 -20.15 3.40 12.89
N ILE A 29 -21.33 3.51 13.51
CA ILE A 29 -21.78 4.75 14.14
C ILE A 29 -20.77 5.19 15.20
N ARG A 30 -20.38 4.28 16.10
CA ARG A 30 -19.43 4.61 17.15
C ARG A 30 -18.06 5.01 16.62
N HIS A 31 -17.58 4.33 15.55
CA HIS A 31 -16.31 4.66 14.91
C HIS A 31 -16.37 6.06 14.26
N ILE A 32 -17.47 6.36 13.55
CA ILE A 32 -17.69 7.67 12.91
C ILE A 32 -17.76 8.76 13.95
N ASP A 33 -18.61 8.62 14.97
CA ASP A 33 -18.76 9.60 16.04
C ASP A 33 -17.43 9.93 16.71
N ARG A 34 -16.65 8.88 17.06
CA ARG A 34 -15.34 9.06 17.67
C ARG A 34 -14.34 9.74 16.73
N SER A 35 -14.38 9.41 15.44
CA SER A 35 -13.50 10.03 14.43
C SER A 35 -13.79 11.53 14.31
N PHE A 36 -15.07 11.94 14.32
CA PHE A 36 -15.47 13.35 14.29
C PHE A 36 -15.22 14.07 15.62
N GLU A 37 -15.39 13.41 16.76
CA GLU A 37 -14.99 13.96 18.06
C GLU A 37 -13.49 14.30 18.06
N ASN A 38 -12.65 13.39 17.58
CA ASN A 38 -11.21 13.63 17.45
C ASN A 38 -10.91 14.79 16.50
N LEU A 39 -11.58 14.86 15.32
CA LEU A 39 -11.42 15.96 14.38
C LEU A 39 -11.71 17.32 15.01
N ASN A 40 -12.73 17.41 15.87
CA ASN A 40 -13.15 18.63 16.52
C ASN A 40 -12.35 18.97 17.81
N SER A 41 -11.54 18.04 18.29
CA SER A 41 -10.83 18.21 19.58
C SER A 41 -9.45 18.84 19.44
N TYR A 42 -8.91 18.93 18.25
CA TYR A 42 -7.53 19.36 18.02
C TYR A 42 -7.45 20.63 17.18
N SER A 43 -6.85 21.70 17.72
CA SER A 43 -6.76 23.01 17.06
C SER A 43 -6.01 22.98 15.71
N TRP A 44 -5.06 22.04 15.51
CA TRP A 44 -4.37 21.90 14.22
C TRP A 44 -5.23 21.30 13.10
N LEU A 45 -6.48 20.93 13.40
CA LEU A 45 -7.42 20.36 12.44
C LEU A 45 -8.51 21.35 12.02
N GLU A 46 -8.49 22.59 12.51
CA GLU A 46 -9.50 23.60 12.18
C GLU A 46 -9.66 23.80 10.67
N ASP A 47 -8.55 23.83 9.93
CA ASP A 47 -8.55 23.98 8.47
C ASP A 47 -8.21 22.65 7.73
N PHE A 48 -8.46 21.51 8.38
CA PHE A 48 -8.08 20.23 7.80
C PHE A 48 -8.95 19.87 6.58
N PRO A 49 -8.34 19.52 5.42
CA PRO A 49 -9.09 19.16 4.23
C PRO A 49 -10.00 17.95 4.47
N PHE A 50 -11.30 18.14 4.31
CA PHE A 50 -12.30 17.10 4.59
C PHE A 50 -12.12 15.85 3.72
N GLU A 51 -11.68 16.00 2.49
CA GLU A 51 -11.38 14.89 1.58
C GLU A 51 -10.23 14.01 2.11
N LEU A 52 -9.22 14.61 2.74
CA LEU A 52 -8.14 13.86 3.38
C LEU A 52 -8.62 13.14 4.64
N PHE A 53 -9.53 13.75 5.39
CA PHE A 53 -10.16 13.10 6.53
C PHE A 53 -10.96 11.87 6.08
N LEU A 54 -11.81 12.01 5.07
CA LEU A 54 -12.60 10.89 4.55
C LEU A 54 -11.75 9.75 4.02
N GLU A 55 -10.64 10.06 3.34
CA GLU A 55 -9.80 9.05 2.70
C GLU A 55 -8.78 8.42 3.67
N TYR A 56 -8.18 9.22 4.57
CA TYR A 56 -6.99 8.80 5.30
C TYR A 56 -7.11 8.83 6.82
N VAL A 57 -8.24 9.26 7.38
CA VAL A 57 -8.51 9.24 8.83
C VAL A 57 -9.73 8.43 9.17
N LEU A 58 -10.85 8.68 8.49
CA LEU A 58 -12.14 8.05 8.77
C LEU A 58 -12.20 6.53 8.57
N PRO A 59 -11.50 5.90 7.59
CA PRO A 59 -11.68 4.47 7.38
C PRO A 59 -11.34 3.64 8.63
N TYR A 60 -12.22 2.72 9.00
CA TYR A 60 -12.15 1.91 10.22
C TYR A 60 -11.13 0.77 10.16
N ARG A 61 -10.60 0.47 8.98
CA ARG A 61 -9.70 -0.65 8.71
C ARG A 61 -8.58 -0.23 7.76
N PHE A 62 -7.40 -0.83 7.90
CA PHE A 62 -6.27 -0.61 6.97
C PHE A 62 -6.09 -1.75 5.97
N ALA A 63 -6.22 -3.00 6.45
CA ALA A 63 -6.00 -4.19 5.66
C ALA A 63 -7.02 -5.28 6.01
N ASN A 64 -6.54 -6.46 6.44
CA ASN A 64 -7.36 -7.61 6.79
C ASN A 64 -7.33 -7.91 8.29
N GLU A 65 -6.97 -6.93 9.10
CA GLU A 65 -6.99 -7.05 10.56
C GLU A 65 -8.42 -7.29 11.08
N GLN A 66 -8.51 -7.86 12.27
CA GLN A 66 -9.79 -8.07 12.92
C GLN A 66 -10.52 -6.74 13.13
N LEU A 67 -11.84 -6.72 12.95
CA LEU A 67 -12.68 -5.58 13.32
C LEU A 67 -12.58 -5.31 14.80
N ASP A 68 -12.17 -4.12 15.15
CA ASP A 68 -12.00 -3.65 16.52
C ASP A 68 -12.27 -2.15 16.61
N LEU A 69 -12.79 -1.70 17.77
CA LEU A 69 -12.94 -0.27 18.07
C LEU A 69 -11.61 0.32 18.59
N TRP A 70 -10.56 0.15 17.78
CA TRP A 70 -9.20 0.63 18.09
C TRP A 70 -9.17 2.13 18.42
N ILE A 71 -10.04 2.92 17.80
CA ILE A 71 -10.11 4.36 17.98
C ILE A 71 -10.47 4.75 19.42
N ASP A 72 -11.29 3.98 20.10
CA ASP A 72 -11.62 4.20 21.52
C ASP A 72 -10.43 3.91 22.43
N SER A 73 -9.64 2.89 22.06
CA SER A 73 -8.50 2.43 22.85
C SER A 73 -7.26 3.30 22.68
N LEU A 74 -7.13 3.92 21.51
CA LEU A 74 -6.01 4.79 21.16
C LEU A 74 -6.35 6.28 21.36
N HIS A 75 -7.53 6.61 21.87
CA HIS A 75 -7.91 8.01 22.12
C HIS A 75 -6.96 8.64 23.15
N ILE A 76 -6.34 9.72 22.75
CA ILE A 76 -5.50 10.55 23.62
C ILE A 76 -6.22 11.89 23.79
N SER A 77 -6.54 12.25 25.04
CA SER A 77 -7.18 13.56 25.30
C SER A 77 -6.24 14.71 24.92
N PRO A 78 -6.77 15.92 24.61
CA PRO A 78 -5.95 17.09 24.35
C PRO A 78 -4.90 17.36 25.44
N ASP A 79 -5.27 17.19 26.70
CA ASP A 79 -4.36 17.34 27.85
C ASP A 79 -3.26 16.28 27.83
N GLY A 80 -3.62 15.01 27.57
CA GLY A 80 -2.67 13.92 27.41
C GLY A 80 -1.70 14.13 26.24
N LEU A 81 -2.16 14.75 25.14
CA LEU A 81 -1.29 15.13 24.03
C LEU A 81 -0.30 16.22 24.43
N GLN A 82 -0.73 17.19 25.23
CA GLN A 82 0.14 18.25 25.71
C GLN A 82 1.23 17.72 26.64
N GLU A 83 0.90 16.77 27.51
CA GLU A 83 1.89 16.04 28.32
C GLU A 83 2.89 15.23 27.48
N LEU A 84 2.40 14.54 26.44
CA LEU A 84 3.27 13.78 25.53
C LEU A 84 4.17 14.70 24.70
N ALA A 85 3.66 15.86 24.29
CA ALA A 85 4.46 16.85 23.57
C ALA A 85 5.60 17.41 24.43
N GLN A 86 5.35 17.65 25.72
CA GLN A 86 6.38 18.11 26.68
C GLN A 86 7.47 17.05 26.89
N LYS A 87 7.19 15.77 26.64
CA LYS A 87 8.14 14.67 26.76
C LYS A 87 8.88 14.35 25.44
N ASP A 88 8.85 15.25 24.44
CA ASP A 88 9.41 15.08 23.09
C ASP A 88 8.89 13.82 22.32
N ASN A 89 7.76 13.26 22.75
CA ASN A 89 7.19 12.06 22.13
C ASN A 89 6.26 12.37 20.95
N ILE A 90 5.85 13.63 20.78
CA ILE A 90 5.00 14.08 19.66
C ILE A 90 5.74 15.16 18.88
N LYS A 91 5.84 14.99 17.58
CA LYS A 91 6.22 16.06 16.66
C LYS A 91 4.96 16.61 16.00
N TYR A 92 4.72 17.88 16.21
CA TYR A 92 3.69 18.61 15.49
C TYR A 92 4.22 19.07 14.14
N SER A 93 3.42 18.90 13.10
CA SER A 93 3.59 19.61 11.84
C SER A 93 2.31 20.36 11.53
N PRO A 94 2.33 21.39 10.67
CA PRO A 94 1.11 22.08 10.24
C PRO A 94 0.04 21.16 9.63
N THR A 95 0.41 19.95 9.29
CA THR A 95 -0.40 18.95 8.58
C THR A 95 -0.73 17.72 9.40
N GLY A 96 -0.42 17.72 10.69
CA GLY A 96 -0.74 16.62 11.61
C GLY A 96 0.27 16.44 12.73
N ALA A 97 -0.07 15.57 13.67
CA ALA A 97 0.82 15.16 14.74
C ALA A 97 1.41 13.78 14.44
N THR A 98 2.70 13.63 14.62
CA THR A 98 3.37 12.32 14.51
C THR A 98 3.79 11.89 15.90
N LEU A 99 3.24 10.77 16.39
CA LEU A 99 3.64 10.18 17.64
C LEU A 99 4.96 9.42 17.44
N ASN A 100 6.08 9.98 17.94
CA ASN A 100 7.35 9.26 18.00
C ASN A 100 7.37 8.37 19.24
N LEU A 101 6.67 7.25 19.20
CA LEU A 101 6.86 6.21 20.20
C LEU A 101 8.20 5.53 19.94
N ARG A 102 9.26 5.98 20.63
CA ARG A 102 10.45 5.13 20.81
C ARG A 102 10.04 3.98 21.74
N PHE A 103 10.02 2.78 21.18
CA PHE A 103 9.51 1.55 21.78
C PHE A 103 10.40 1.01 22.92
N SER A 104 10.76 1.83 23.89
CA SER A 104 11.44 1.32 25.07
C SER A 104 10.48 0.90 26.19
N GLU A 105 9.27 1.48 26.28
CA GLU A 105 8.26 1.04 27.25
C GLU A 105 6.84 1.41 26.81
N PRO A 106 5.82 0.56 27.01
CA PRO A 106 4.43 0.91 26.78
C PRO A 106 3.93 1.78 27.92
N THR A 107 4.05 3.10 27.78
CA THR A 107 3.55 4.06 28.78
C THR A 107 2.05 4.35 28.67
N VAL A 108 1.36 3.71 27.74
CA VAL A 108 -0.09 3.84 27.58
C VAL A 108 -0.71 2.44 27.68
N ASN A 109 -1.63 2.27 28.63
CA ASN A 109 -2.43 1.04 28.76
C ASN A 109 -3.40 0.93 27.58
N LEU A 110 -2.89 0.56 26.43
CA LEU A 110 -3.65 0.39 25.20
C LEU A 110 -4.28 -1.00 25.21
N ARG A 111 -5.58 -1.08 25.42
CA ARG A 111 -6.36 -2.30 25.21
C ARG A 111 -7.35 -2.07 24.09
N PRO A 112 -7.30 -2.85 23.08
CA PRO A 112 -7.90 -4.17 22.91
C PRO A 112 -6.84 -5.26 22.66
N ASP A 113 -7.25 -6.53 22.87
CA ASP A 113 -6.33 -7.69 22.80
C ASP A 113 -5.56 -7.82 21.48
N PHE A 114 -6.13 -7.34 20.40
CA PHE A 114 -5.50 -7.34 19.07
C PHE A 114 -4.38 -6.30 18.97
N ILE A 115 -4.64 -5.06 19.36
CA ILE A 115 -3.63 -3.99 19.38
C ILE A 115 -2.56 -4.31 20.39
N GLN A 116 -2.91 -4.86 21.57
CA GLN A 116 -1.92 -5.39 22.49
C GLN A 116 -1.04 -6.47 21.87
N LYS A 117 -1.59 -7.40 21.09
CA LYS A 117 -0.79 -8.39 20.36
C LYS A 117 0.13 -7.76 19.33
N LEU A 118 -0.32 -6.73 18.60
CA LEU A 118 0.54 -5.96 17.69
C LEU A 118 1.66 -5.21 18.43
N PHE A 119 1.39 -4.70 19.63
CA PHE A 119 2.36 -3.95 20.44
C PHE A 119 3.28 -4.82 21.29
N HIS A 120 2.79 -5.95 21.80
CA HIS A 120 3.56 -6.84 22.70
C HIS A 120 4.34 -7.95 21.98
N GLN A 121 4.07 -8.22 20.71
CA GLN A 121 4.90 -9.12 19.91
C GLN A 121 6.19 -8.41 19.47
N ASN A 122 6.97 -8.00 20.42
CA ASN A 122 8.21 -7.23 20.27
C ASN A 122 9.35 -8.00 19.56
N ILE A 123 9.14 -9.24 19.14
CA ILE A 123 10.29 -10.07 18.80
C ILE A 123 10.45 -10.28 17.28
N TYR A 124 9.39 -10.21 16.48
CA TYR A 124 9.47 -10.41 15.02
C TYR A 124 8.35 -9.69 14.24
N SER A 125 8.17 -8.40 14.47
CA SER A 125 7.24 -7.63 13.64
C SER A 125 7.85 -7.41 12.26
N ASP A 126 7.22 -7.94 11.23
CA ASP A 126 7.59 -7.59 9.85
C ASP A 126 7.17 -6.14 9.51
N CYS A 127 7.62 -5.67 8.36
CA CYS A 127 7.34 -4.29 7.93
C CYS A 127 5.84 -4.00 7.81
N HIS A 128 5.00 -5.00 7.52
CA HIS A 128 3.56 -4.84 7.43
C HIS A 128 2.93 -4.57 8.81
N HIS A 129 3.28 -5.34 9.84
CA HIS A 129 2.79 -5.13 11.21
C HIS A 129 3.26 -3.79 11.78
N ILE A 130 4.51 -3.40 11.53
CA ILE A 130 5.05 -2.09 11.94
C ILE A 130 4.23 -0.98 11.28
N SER A 131 3.97 -1.07 9.98
CA SER A 131 3.21 -0.06 9.23
C SER A 131 1.77 0.05 9.73
N LEU A 132 1.09 -1.07 10.01
CA LEU A 132 -0.25 -1.07 10.59
C LEU A 132 -0.28 -0.33 11.92
N ARG A 133 0.64 -0.65 12.82
CA ARG A 133 0.74 -0.02 14.13
C ARG A 133 0.94 1.50 14.03
N GLU A 134 1.86 1.93 13.18
CA GLU A 134 2.13 3.35 12.95
C GLU A 134 0.91 4.08 12.37
N ASN A 135 0.16 3.42 11.48
CA ASN A 135 -1.07 3.98 10.92
C ASN A 135 -2.17 4.12 11.97
N PHE A 136 -2.39 3.13 12.83
CA PHE A 136 -3.36 3.24 13.91
C PHE A 136 -3.04 4.41 14.83
N ASN A 137 -1.76 4.57 15.22
CA ASN A 137 -1.32 5.68 16.05
C ASN A 137 -1.54 7.04 15.35
N SER A 138 -1.20 7.13 14.08
CA SER A 138 -1.38 8.36 13.30
C SER A 138 -2.85 8.75 13.20
N ARG A 139 -3.72 7.80 12.88
CA ARG A 139 -5.17 8.07 12.77
C ARG A 139 -5.82 8.39 14.11
N ALA A 140 -5.37 7.78 15.20
CA ALA A 140 -5.84 8.13 16.55
C ALA A 140 -5.59 9.60 16.90
N LEU A 141 -4.57 10.21 16.29
CA LEU A 141 -4.23 11.63 16.37
C LEU A 141 -4.81 12.45 15.20
N CYS A 142 -5.75 11.91 14.44
CA CYS A 142 -6.28 12.49 13.22
C CYS A 142 -5.21 12.91 12.19
N SER A 143 -4.01 12.30 12.24
CA SER A 143 -3.03 12.47 11.18
C SER A 143 -3.40 11.60 9.98
N PRO A 144 -3.61 12.19 8.79
CA PRO A 144 -3.99 11.44 7.61
C PRO A 144 -2.87 10.49 7.22
N SER A 145 -3.15 9.21 7.30
CA SER A 145 -2.12 8.20 7.08
C SER A 145 -2.65 6.96 6.36
N THR A 146 -1.75 6.34 5.62
CA THR A 146 -2.00 5.10 4.90
C THR A 146 -0.71 4.29 4.78
N ILE A 147 -0.79 3.18 4.03
CA ILE A 147 0.32 2.29 3.76
C ILE A 147 0.75 2.47 2.32
N ASP A 148 2.03 2.83 2.12
CA ASP A 148 2.69 2.70 0.83
C ASP A 148 3.50 1.40 0.82
N PHE A 149 3.58 0.74 -0.34
CA PHE A 149 4.24 -0.55 -0.40
C PHE A 149 4.83 -0.89 -1.77
N ILE A 150 5.85 -1.75 -1.72
CA ILE A 150 6.46 -2.42 -2.85
C ILE A 150 5.94 -3.85 -2.85
N LEU A 151 5.16 -4.23 -3.86
CA LEU A 151 4.58 -5.56 -3.97
C LEU A 151 5.66 -6.65 -4.13
N HIS A 152 6.64 -6.38 -4.99
CA HIS A 152 7.79 -7.24 -5.24
C HIS A 152 9.03 -6.38 -5.53
N TYR A 153 10.11 -6.62 -4.81
CA TYR A 153 11.40 -6.07 -5.21
C TYR A 153 11.85 -6.63 -6.56
N ALA A 154 12.50 -5.80 -7.37
CA ALA A 154 12.96 -6.21 -8.70
C ALA A 154 14.40 -6.74 -8.75
N ASN A 155 15.18 -6.59 -7.67
CA ASN A 155 16.59 -6.99 -7.60
C ASN A 155 16.89 -7.98 -6.47
N ARG A 156 15.89 -8.35 -5.67
CA ARG A 156 16.00 -9.29 -4.55
C ARG A 156 14.64 -9.89 -4.24
N ASN A 157 14.61 -10.91 -3.41
CA ASN A 157 13.35 -11.48 -2.92
C ASN A 157 12.67 -10.58 -1.91
N GLY A 158 11.35 -10.74 -1.77
CA GLY A 158 10.53 -10.09 -0.79
C GLY A 158 9.81 -8.84 -1.28
N TYR A 159 9.27 -8.12 -0.35
CA TYR A 159 8.40 -6.96 -0.48
C TYR A 159 8.74 -5.93 0.59
N HIS A 160 8.04 -4.77 0.60
CA HIS A 160 8.19 -3.79 1.67
C HIS A 160 6.91 -2.98 1.87
N TYR A 161 6.60 -2.67 3.13
CA TYR A 161 5.48 -1.83 3.55
C TYR A 161 5.99 -0.76 4.49
N TRP A 162 5.43 0.44 4.41
CA TRP A 162 5.71 1.51 5.37
C TRP A 162 4.52 2.45 5.55
N ASN A 163 4.46 3.10 6.70
CA ASN A 163 3.50 4.15 6.98
C ASN A 163 3.80 5.38 6.13
N LYS A 164 2.77 5.98 5.56
CA LYS A 164 2.82 7.24 4.85
C LYS A 164 1.85 8.23 5.49
N ILE A 165 2.39 9.33 6.02
CA ILE A 165 1.59 10.51 6.36
C ILE A 165 1.30 11.26 5.05
N VAL A 166 0.03 11.50 4.78
CA VAL A 166 -0.44 12.19 3.57
C VAL A 166 -0.68 13.64 3.89
N SER A 167 -0.04 14.54 3.16
CA SER A 167 -0.21 15.98 3.31
C SER A 167 -0.20 16.64 1.93
N PRO A 168 -1.05 17.66 1.70
CA PRO A 168 -1.02 18.46 0.48
C PRO A 168 0.34 19.14 0.26
N GLU A 169 1.06 19.46 1.33
CA GLU A 169 2.33 20.18 1.29
C GLU A 169 3.55 19.24 1.20
N PHE A 170 3.39 17.97 1.56
CA PHE A 170 4.50 17.01 1.59
C PHE A 170 4.75 16.44 0.18
N LYS A 171 5.49 17.18 -0.62
CA LYS A 171 6.11 16.60 -1.82
C LYS A 171 7.27 15.72 -1.37
N ASN A 172 7.19 14.41 -1.67
CA ASN A 172 8.20 13.39 -1.32
C ASN A 172 9.58 13.59 -2.00
N SER A 173 9.99 14.84 -2.25
CA SER A 173 11.28 15.14 -2.89
C SER A 173 12.49 14.61 -2.11
N GLU A 174 12.37 14.50 -0.78
CA GLU A 174 13.46 14.02 0.08
C GLU A 174 13.64 12.50 0.05
N VAL A 175 12.61 11.75 -0.33
CA VAL A 175 12.65 10.27 -0.38
C VAL A 175 12.88 9.76 -1.79
N ARG A 176 12.79 10.65 -2.79
CA ARG A 176 12.96 10.27 -4.19
C ARG A 176 14.36 9.72 -4.43
N GLY A 177 14.44 8.53 -5.01
CA GLY A 177 15.70 7.84 -5.28
C GLY A 177 16.11 6.81 -4.23
N ALA A 178 15.57 6.81 -3.01
CA ALA A 178 15.91 5.86 -1.95
C ALA A 178 15.63 4.39 -2.35
N PHE A 179 14.64 4.18 -3.23
CA PHE A 179 14.21 2.87 -3.71
C PHE A 179 14.67 2.55 -5.14
N GLU A 180 15.48 3.41 -5.76
CA GLU A 180 15.99 3.18 -7.10
C GLU A 180 16.82 1.89 -7.20
N ARG A 181 16.82 1.27 -8.39
CA ARG A 181 17.48 -0.02 -8.68
C ARG A 181 16.97 -1.21 -7.85
N LYS A 182 15.90 -1.03 -7.08
CA LYS A 182 15.29 -2.08 -6.25
C LYS A 182 13.83 -2.29 -6.58
N THR A 183 13.15 -1.24 -7.06
CA THR A 183 11.71 -1.13 -7.08
C THR A 183 11.21 -0.72 -8.45
N ALA A 184 10.31 -1.53 -8.99
CA ALA A 184 9.65 -1.28 -10.25
C ALA A 184 8.45 -0.34 -10.07
N LYS A 185 7.70 -0.52 -8.96
CA LYS A 185 6.46 0.16 -8.62
C LYS A 185 6.34 0.38 -7.12
N VAL A 186 5.73 1.49 -6.74
CA VAL A 186 5.23 1.77 -5.40
C VAL A 186 3.73 1.99 -5.49
N TYR A 187 2.98 1.29 -4.66
CA TYR A 187 1.55 1.43 -4.55
C TYR A 187 1.16 2.00 -3.18
N ARG A 188 0.10 2.80 -3.17
CA ARG A 188 -0.54 3.33 -1.96
C ARG A 188 -1.87 2.66 -1.76
N LYS A 189 -2.13 2.21 -0.54
CA LYS A 189 -3.46 1.77 -0.17
C LYS A 189 -4.40 2.97 -0.05
N THR A 190 -5.57 2.86 -0.69
CA THR A 190 -6.63 3.88 -0.70
C THR A 190 -7.97 3.25 -0.34
N TYR A 191 -8.97 4.08 -0.19
CA TYR A 191 -10.37 3.68 0.05
C TYR A 191 -11.27 4.16 -1.09
N SER A 192 -10.79 5.11 -1.88
CA SER A 192 -11.39 5.50 -3.16
C SER A 192 -11.05 4.49 -4.26
N ASN A 193 -11.93 4.39 -5.25
CA ASN A 193 -11.76 3.47 -6.36
C ASN A 193 -10.81 4.03 -7.43
N HIS A 194 -9.71 3.33 -7.66
CA HIS A 194 -8.68 3.63 -8.68
C HIS A 194 -8.54 2.50 -9.73
N SER A 195 -9.60 1.70 -9.93
CA SER A 195 -9.54 0.58 -10.87
C SER A 195 -9.15 1.03 -12.27
N SER A 196 -8.13 0.39 -12.82
CA SER A 196 -7.73 0.49 -14.23
C SER A 196 -8.38 -0.58 -15.12
N ILE A 197 -9.16 -1.49 -14.52
CA ILE A 197 -9.81 -2.59 -15.23
C ILE A 197 -11.15 -2.12 -15.76
N LYS A 198 -11.40 -2.35 -17.06
CA LYS A 198 -12.67 -2.00 -17.69
C LYS A 198 -13.81 -2.86 -17.14
N PRO A 199 -14.97 -2.28 -16.87
CA PRO A 199 -16.16 -3.06 -16.49
C PRO A 199 -16.49 -4.15 -17.53
N GLY A 200 -16.90 -5.33 -17.06
CA GLY A 200 -17.24 -6.45 -17.92
C GLY A 200 -16.05 -7.24 -18.46
N THR A 201 -14.83 -6.98 -18.02
CA THR A 201 -13.65 -7.78 -18.36
C THR A 201 -13.83 -9.22 -17.87
N THR A 202 -13.76 -10.19 -18.81
CA THR A 202 -13.92 -11.64 -18.52
C THR A 202 -12.62 -12.40 -18.51
N GLU A 203 -11.51 -11.81 -18.99
CA GLU A 203 -10.19 -12.43 -18.94
C GLU A 203 -9.65 -12.54 -17.52
N TYR A 204 -8.72 -13.46 -17.33
CA TYR A 204 -8.07 -13.61 -16.03
C TYR A 204 -7.19 -12.40 -15.72
N ILE A 205 -7.47 -11.76 -14.61
CA ILE A 205 -6.68 -10.67 -14.01
C ILE A 205 -6.19 -11.17 -12.64
N PRO A 206 -4.90 -11.02 -12.29
CA PRO A 206 -4.43 -11.30 -10.92
C PRO A 206 -5.19 -10.48 -9.88
N GLU A 207 -5.43 -11.07 -8.71
CA GLU A 207 -6.25 -10.45 -7.66
C GLU A 207 -5.77 -9.05 -7.25
N PHE A 208 -4.46 -8.85 -7.19
CA PHE A 208 -3.89 -7.53 -6.89
C PHE A 208 -4.40 -6.42 -7.82
N PHE A 209 -4.48 -6.69 -9.12
CA PHE A 209 -4.93 -5.68 -10.10
C PHE A 209 -6.46 -5.58 -10.19
N LYS A 210 -7.19 -6.52 -9.62
CA LYS A 210 -8.65 -6.43 -9.47
C LYS A 210 -9.07 -5.54 -8.31
N ASP A 211 -8.21 -5.45 -7.28
CA ASP A 211 -8.49 -4.59 -6.12
C ASP A 211 -8.42 -3.13 -6.55
N PRO A 212 -9.53 -2.38 -6.50
CA PRO A 212 -9.57 -0.99 -6.94
C PRO A 212 -8.94 -0.02 -5.95
N PHE A 213 -8.54 -0.49 -4.77
CA PHE A 213 -8.09 0.34 -3.66
C PHE A 213 -6.56 0.47 -3.58
N HIS A 214 -5.92 0.46 -4.75
CA HIS A 214 -4.49 0.70 -4.88
C HIS A 214 -4.21 1.81 -5.88
N LEU A 215 -3.54 2.87 -5.43
CA LEU A 215 -3.07 3.98 -6.26
C LEU A 215 -1.58 3.77 -6.58
N ASP A 216 -1.21 3.90 -7.84
CA ASP A 216 0.20 3.95 -8.24
C ASP A 216 0.81 5.31 -7.86
N VAL A 217 1.75 5.30 -6.93
CA VAL A 217 2.48 6.47 -6.45
C VAL A 217 3.99 6.38 -6.76
N SER A 218 4.34 5.59 -7.76
CA SER A 218 5.75 5.34 -8.12
C SER A 218 6.53 6.61 -8.37
N SER A 219 5.93 7.60 -9.03
CA SER A 219 6.56 8.89 -9.34
C SER A 219 6.84 9.77 -8.11
N GLU A 220 6.22 9.47 -6.96
CA GLU A 220 6.56 10.14 -5.69
C GLU A 220 7.90 9.65 -5.13
N TYR A 221 8.33 8.43 -5.44
CA TYR A 221 9.49 7.75 -4.85
C TYR A 221 10.63 7.49 -5.83
N LEU A 222 10.33 7.41 -7.12
CA LEU A 222 11.25 6.99 -8.18
C LEU A 222 11.34 8.03 -9.28
N TYR A 223 12.46 8.05 -10.01
CA TYR A 223 12.54 8.70 -11.32
C TYR A 223 11.98 7.77 -12.38
N THR A 224 10.68 7.86 -12.61
CA THR A 224 9.93 6.98 -13.49
C THR A 224 9.97 7.41 -14.96
N THR A 225 9.59 6.49 -15.83
CA THR A 225 9.31 6.75 -17.24
C THR A 225 8.30 5.72 -17.74
N ASP A 226 7.42 6.11 -18.64
CA ASP A 226 6.48 5.20 -19.29
C ASP A 226 7.21 4.19 -20.18
N VAL A 227 6.72 2.95 -20.17
CA VAL A 227 7.21 1.87 -21.01
C VAL A 227 6.12 1.47 -22.00
N SER A 228 6.46 1.40 -23.27
CA SER A 228 5.60 0.88 -24.33
C SER A 228 6.19 -0.40 -24.90
N ILE A 229 5.42 -1.48 -24.88
CA ILE A 229 5.84 -2.78 -25.40
C ILE A 229 5.06 -3.08 -26.67
N HIS A 230 5.77 -3.21 -27.79
CA HIS A 230 5.18 -3.67 -29.04
C HIS A 230 4.88 -5.17 -28.96
N ILE A 231 3.70 -5.55 -29.40
CA ILE A 231 3.22 -6.93 -29.47
C ILE A 231 3.37 -7.41 -30.93
N PRO A 232 4.40 -8.22 -31.24
CA PRO A 232 4.76 -8.53 -32.62
C PRO A 232 3.75 -9.44 -33.33
N GLN A 233 2.94 -10.13 -32.59
CA GLN A 233 1.97 -11.10 -33.13
C GLN A 233 0.63 -10.98 -32.42
N LYS A 234 -0.44 -11.42 -33.08
CA LYS A 234 -1.75 -11.54 -32.45
C LYS A 234 -1.65 -12.57 -31.32
N LEU A 235 -1.84 -12.10 -30.09
CA LEU A 235 -1.83 -12.97 -28.93
C LEU A 235 -3.04 -13.91 -28.93
N GLU A 236 -2.87 -15.12 -28.44
CA GLU A 236 -3.96 -16.10 -28.30
C GLU A 236 -5.04 -15.55 -27.36
N ASN A 237 -6.30 -15.72 -27.72
CA ASN A 237 -7.47 -15.18 -27.03
C ASN A 237 -7.58 -13.65 -27.03
N SER A 238 -6.77 -12.93 -27.80
CA SER A 238 -6.83 -11.46 -27.93
C SER A 238 -7.00 -10.73 -26.59
N PRO A 239 -6.05 -10.89 -25.64
CA PRO A 239 -6.19 -10.29 -24.33
C PRO A 239 -6.24 -8.75 -24.43
N HIS A 240 -6.95 -8.10 -23.51
CA HIS A 240 -7.00 -6.64 -23.41
C HIS A 240 -5.83 -6.10 -22.58
N TYR A 241 -5.19 -6.96 -21.76
CA TYR A 241 -4.15 -6.54 -20.84
C TYR A 241 -2.86 -7.36 -21.00
N ALA A 242 -1.76 -6.66 -20.86
CA ALA A 242 -0.43 -7.21 -20.70
C ALA A 242 0.15 -6.80 -19.33
N TYR A 243 1.22 -7.48 -18.94
CA TYR A 243 1.87 -7.28 -17.64
C TYR A 243 3.36 -7.11 -17.83
N LEU A 244 3.95 -6.21 -17.05
CA LEU A 244 5.38 -6.24 -16.79
C LEU A 244 5.63 -6.97 -15.49
N CYS A 245 6.54 -7.94 -15.53
CA CYS A 245 6.88 -8.78 -14.39
C CYS A 245 8.32 -8.51 -13.94
N VAL A 246 8.56 -8.70 -12.66
CA VAL A 246 9.91 -8.74 -12.06
C VAL A 246 10.20 -10.14 -11.53
N PHE A 247 11.48 -10.53 -11.48
CA PHE A 247 11.89 -11.82 -10.95
C PHE A 247 12.05 -11.72 -9.43
N ASN A 248 11.21 -12.46 -8.70
CA ASN A 248 11.17 -12.43 -7.24
C ASN A 248 10.70 -13.79 -6.72
N ASN A 249 11.33 -14.32 -5.66
CA ASN A 249 11.03 -15.64 -5.11
C ASN A 249 11.02 -16.75 -6.18
N LEU A 250 12.06 -16.76 -7.01
CA LEU A 250 12.30 -17.77 -8.07
C LEU A 250 11.23 -17.83 -9.16
N THR A 251 10.42 -16.78 -9.30
CA THR A 251 9.38 -16.70 -10.33
C THR A 251 9.22 -15.29 -10.88
N TRP A 252 8.63 -15.18 -12.07
CA TRP A 252 8.22 -13.90 -12.63
C TRP A 252 6.87 -13.49 -12.05
N ASN A 253 6.85 -12.35 -11.36
CA ASN A 253 5.66 -11.82 -10.73
C ASN A 253 5.21 -10.54 -11.42
N PRO A 254 3.95 -10.42 -11.82
CA PRO A 254 3.43 -9.21 -12.43
C PRO A 254 3.45 -8.06 -11.42
N ILE A 255 4.02 -6.93 -11.86
CA ILE A 255 4.19 -5.73 -11.03
C ILE A 255 3.47 -4.51 -11.62
N ALA A 256 3.14 -4.54 -12.90
CA ALA A 256 2.36 -3.50 -13.56
C ALA A 256 1.43 -4.14 -14.59
N ILE A 257 0.26 -3.54 -14.77
CA ILE A 257 -0.72 -3.89 -15.80
C ILE A 257 -0.78 -2.78 -16.85
N GLY A 258 -0.88 -3.16 -18.12
CA GLY A 258 -1.00 -2.22 -19.23
C GLY A 258 -2.10 -2.64 -20.19
N GLU A 259 -2.92 -1.69 -20.63
CA GLU A 259 -3.92 -1.94 -21.65
C GLU A 259 -3.26 -2.12 -23.03
N ILE A 260 -3.72 -3.11 -23.78
CA ILE A 260 -3.27 -3.37 -25.16
C ILE A 260 -4.15 -2.57 -26.12
N THR A 261 -3.55 -1.63 -26.81
CA THR A 261 -4.20 -0.82 -27.84
C THR A 261 -3.35 -0.84 -29.11
N SER A 262 -3.95 -1.19 -30.25
CA SER A 262 -3.26 -1.22 -31.54
C SER A 262 -1.88 -1.89 -31.53
N SER A 263 -1.81 -3.10 -30.97
CA SER A 263 -0.58 -3.90 -30.83
C SER A 263 0.51 -3.26 -29.97
N THR A 264 0.12 -2.42 -29.01
CA THR A 264 1.04 -1.83 -28.03
C THR A 264 0.42 -1.89 -26.65
N ALA A 265 1.18 -2.39 -25.68
CA ALA A 265 0.84 -2.30 -24.26
C ALA A 265 1.60 -1.14 -23.62
N LYS A 266 0.90 -0.25 -22.92
CA LYS A 266 1.50 0.91 -22.24
C LYS A 266 1.48 0.71 -20.72
N PHE A 267 2.62 0.97 -20.11
CA PHE A 267 2.83 0.91 -18.66
C PHE A 267 3.35 2.25 -18.18
N ARG A 268 2.61 2.89 -17.27
CA ARG A 268 2.97 4.22 -16.76
C ARG A 268 3.98 4.10 -15.63
N ASP A 269 4.75 5.16 -15.40
CA ASP A 269 5.58 5.38 -14.22
C ASP A 269 6.44 4.19 -13.80
N MET A 270 7.17 3.59 -14.73
CA MET A 270 8.03 2.43 -14.46
C MET A 270 9.39 2.86 -13.91
N GLY A 271 9.86 2.15 -12.86
CA GLY A 271 11.20 2.31 -12.31
C GLY A 271 12.29 1.91 -13.29
N LYS A 272 13.44 2.59 -13.23
CA LYS A 272 14.59 2.41 -14.15
C LYS A 272 15.67 1.50 -13.56
N ASN A 273 16.63 1.11 -14.40
CA ASN A 273 17.77 0.27 -14.04
C ASN A 273 17.35 -1.12 -13.53
N LEU A 274 16.34 -1.69 -14.13
CA LEU A 274 15.72 -2.96 -13.74
C LEU A 274 15.52 -3.87 -14.94
N VAL A 275 15.37 -5.16 -14.65
CA VAL A 275 14.98 -6.17 -15.64
C VAL A 275 13.49 -6.40 -15.55
N TYR A 276 12.82 -6.33 -16.69
CA TYR A 276 11.40 -6.60 -16.83
C TYR A 276 11.15 -7.75 -17.80
N PHE A 277 10.08 -8.49 -17.55
CA PHE A 277 9.60 -9.54 -18.43
C PHE A 277 8.17 -9.23 -18.89
N PRO A 278 7.96 -8.97 -20.20
CA PRO A 278 6.64 -8.68 -20.74
C PRO A 278 5.86 -9.98 -20.95
N ALA A 279 4.67 -10.07 -20.40
CA ALA A 279 3.84 -11.27 -20.43
C ALA A 279 2.35 -10.94 -20.49
N TYR A 280 1.53 -11.94 -20.76
CA TYR A 280 0.07 -11.90 -20.65
C TYR A 280 -0.45 -13.20 -20.02
N TYR A 281 -1.69 -13.24 -19.60
CA TYR A 281 -2.27 -14.46 -19.09
C TYR A 281 -3.04 -15.23 -20.17
N ARG A 282 -2.66 -16.49 -20.35
CA ARG A 282 -3.37 -17.46 -21.17
C ARG A 282 -3.85 -18.60 -20.29
N ARG A 283 -5.18 -18.81 -20.19
CA ARG A 283 -5.75 -19.85 -19.31
C ARG A 283 -5.17 -19.85 -17.90
N LYS A 284 -5.07 -18.67 -17.30
CA LYS A 284 -4.47 -18.42 -15.96
C LYS A 284 -2.95 -18.71 -15.86
N LYS A 285 -2.28 -18.98 -16.96
CA LYS A 285 -0.80 -19.16 -16.99
C LYS A 285 -0.15 -17.91 -17.56
N LEU A 286 0.86 -17.41 -16.86
CA LEU A 286 1.70 -16.33 -17.35
C LEU A 286 2.46 -16.80 -18.59
N THR A 287 2.29 -16.10 -19.70
CA THR A 287 2.82 -16.47 -21.01
C THR A 287 3.64 -15.31 -21.56
N PRO A 288 4.86 -15.54 -22.06
CA PRO A 288 5.72 -14.51 -22.63
C PRO A 288 5.06 -13.78 -23.80
N ILE A 289 5.27 -12.46 -23.88
CA ILE A 289 5.04 -11.67 -25.10
C ILE A 289 6.36 -11.57 -25.89
N ASN A 290 7.47 -11.34 -25.18
CA ASN A 290 8.79 -11.16 -25.75
C ASN A 290 9.86 -11.57 -24.72
N TYR A 291 11.13 -11.48 -25.08
CA TYR A 291 12.27 -11.69 -24.18
C TYR A 291 12.26 -10.68 -23.04
N PRO A 292 12.83 -11.02 -21.86
CA PRO A 292 13.13 -10.05 -20.83
C PRO A 292 14.00 -8.91 -21.38
N PHE A 293 13.89 -7.74 -20.77
CA PHE A 293 14.70 -6.59 -21.16
C PHE A 293 15.21 -5.81 -19.95
N ILE A 294 16.34 -5.14 -20.13
CA ILE A 294 16.83 -4.13 -19.21
C ILE A 294 16.18 -2.80 -19.60
N PHE A 295 15.57 -2.13 -18.62
CA PHE A 295 15.13 -0.76 -18.73
C PHE A 295 16.17 0.13 -18.04
N ASN A 296 17.02 0.80 -18.81
CA ASN A 296 18.20 1.50 -18.30
C ASN A 296 17.89 2.86 -17.65
N SER A 297 18.93 3.54 -17.16
CA SER A 297 18.80 4.88 -16.52
C SER A 297 18.27 5.97 -17.47
N ARG A 298 18.47 5.82 -18.77
CA ARG A 298 17.98 6.77 -19.81
C ARG A 298 16.54 6.49 -20.24
N GLY A 299 15.93 5.40 -19.76
CA GLY A 299 14.60 4.98 -20.19
C GLY A 299 14.61 4.22 -21.53
N GLU A 300 15.73 3.60 -21.89
CA GLU A 300 15.88 2.80 -23.10
C GLU A 300 15.70 1.32 -22.79
N ILE A 301 15.09 0.59 -23.72
CA ILE A 301 14.88 -0.86 -23.64
C ILE A 301 16.02 -1.57 -24.35
N LYS A 302 16.68 -2.51 -23.63
CA LYS A 302 17.65 -3.45 -24.20
C LYS A 302 17.18 -4.88 -23.95
N HIS A 303 16.73 -5.57 -25.00
CA HIS A 303 16.29 -6.97 -24.87
C HIS A 303 17.45 -7.90 -24.54
N LEU A 304 17.17 -8.86 -23.67
CA LEU A 304 18.06 -9.94 -23.29
C LEU A 304 17.76 -11.16 -24.20
N VAL A 305 18.32 -11.13 -25.39
CA VAL A 305 18.19 -12.23 -26.35
C VAL A 305 19.36 -13.20 -26.16
N PRO A 306 19.17 -14.54 -26.46
CA PRO A 306 20.24 -15.52 -26.40
C PRO A 306 21.38 -15.19 -27.34
#